data_c9ba4a565392c060933a4b3f9eef11f6
#
_entry.id   c9ba4a565392c060933a4b3f9eef11f6
#
_cell.length_a   1.000
_cell.length_b   1.000
_cell.length_c   1.000
_cell.angle_alpha   90.00
_cell.angle_beta   90.00
_cell.angle_gamma   90.00
#
_symmetry.space_group_name_H-M   'P 1'
#
loop_
_entity.id
_entity.type
_entity.pdbx_description
1 polymer ?
#
loop_
_entity_poly.entity_id
_entity_poly.type
_entity_poly.pdbx_seq_one_letter_code
_entity_poly.pdbx_strand_id
1 'polypeptide(L)'
;MSRGLGDVYKRQLLLGGTAITSRNLGFDADQLWTQVEDTRTTNIVIVGDAFAKPMLDALDRAADTNKPYDLSSVKVIISSGVMWSEEVKNGLLKHHDMQLMDTMGSTEGGMGSSVSTRDNPPKTAKFSLNPGVIVIADDGEILKPGSEKIGLIGTSGLVPVGYYKDEKKSAETFKEVNGVRYSFPGDYAKLEDDGTITLLGRGSNCINSAGEKIYPEEVEDCL
;
A
#
# COMPACT_ATOMS: atom_id res chain seq x y z
N MET A 1 -15.16 -5.33 -6.54
CA MET A 1 -13.95 -5.40 -7.40
C MET A 1 -13.06 -4.22 -7.03
N SER A 2 -11.87 -4.47 -6.54
CA SER A 2 -10.90 -3.39 -6.25
C SER A 2 -10.47 -2.73 -7.56
N ARG A 3 -10.73 -1.43 -7.70
CA ARG A 3 -10.39 -0.65 -8.90
C ARG A 3 -8.87 -0.47 -9.09
N GLY A 4 -8.07 -0.66 -8.01
CA GLY A 4 -6.61 -0.51 -8.03
C GLY A 4 -5.86 -1.63 -8.75
N LEU A 5 -6.37 -2.85 -8.78
CA LEU A 5 -5.73 -3.98 -9.47
C LEU A 5 -5.71 -3.81 -11.00
N GLY A 6 -6.67 -3.08 -11.57
CA GLY A 6 -6.74 -2.84 -13.01
C GLY A 6 -5.53 -2.11 -13.58
N ASP A 7 -4.86 -1.27 -12.82
CA ASP A 7 -3.72 -0.49 -13.31
C ASP A 7 -2.40 -1.29 -13.29
N VAL A 8 -2.29 -2.29 -12.42
CA VAL A 8 -1.07 -3.11 -12.32
C VAL A 8 -0.90 -3.99 -13.56
N TYR A 9 -1.92 -4.76 -13.96
CA TYR A 9 -1.81 -5.61 -15.14
C TYR A 9 -1.79 -4.81 -16.45
N LYS A 10 -2.40 -3.63 -16.52
CA LYS A 10 -2.30 -2.75 -17.70
C LYS A 10 -0.86 -2.33 -17.96
N ARG A 11 -0.13 -1.88 -16.95
CA ARG A 11 1.30 -1.54 -17.06
C ARG A 11 2.12 -2.74 -17.48
N GLN A 12 1.83 -3.92 -16.94
CA GLN A 12 2.55 -5.15 -17.26
C GLN A 12 2.37 -5.53 -18.74
N LEU A 13 1.14 -5.46 -19.26
CA LEU A 13 0.86 -5.72 -20.68
C LEU A 13 1.51 -4.67 -21.59
N LEU A 14 1.48 -3.38 -21.21
CA LEU A 14 2.13 -2.30 -21.97
C LEU A 14 3.66 -2.48 -22.07
N LEU A 15 4.28 -3.13 -21.09
CA LEU A 15 5.72 -3.43 -21.07
C LEU A 15 6.06 -4.80 -21.71
N GLY A 16 5.09 -5.46 -22.35
CA GLY A 16 5.28 -6.76 -22.99
C GLY A 16 5.27 -7.95 -22.03
N GLY A 17 4.82 -7.76 -20.79
CA GLY A 17 4.68 -8.84 -19.81
C GLY A 17 3.39 -9.65 -20.01
N THR A 18 3.30 -10.80 -19.35
CA THR A 18 2.11 -11.67 -19.33
C THR A 18 1.37 -11.49 -18.01
N ALA A 19 0.07 -11.27 -18.07
CA ALA A 19 -0.81 -11.30 -16.90
C ALA A 19 -1.39 -12.71 -16.72
N ILE A 20 -1.19 -13.27 -15.52
CA ILE A 20 -1.69 -14.60 -15.14
C ILE A 20 -2.80 -14.40 -14.12
N THR A 21 -3.95 -15.03 -14.37
CA THR A 21 -5.12 -14.94 -13.48
C THR A 21 -5.52 -16.33 -12.99
N SER A 22 -5.96 -16.43 -11.74
CA SER A 22 -6.56 -17.65 -11.23
C SER A 22 -7.93 -17.88 -11.87
N ARG A 23 -8.29 -19.15 -12.08
CA ARG A 23 -9.62 -19.56 -12.56
C ARG A 23 -10.65 -19.68 -11.44
N ASN A 24 -10.22 -19.75 -10.21
CA ASN A 24 -11.10 -19.91 -9.07
C ASN A 24 -11.76 -18.59 -8.67
N LEU A 25 -13.00 -18.68 -8.17
CA LEU A 25 -13.73 -17.52 -7.65
C LEU A 25 -13.25 -17.08 -6.24
N GLY A 26 -12.60 -17.98 -5.50
CA GLY A 26 -12.01 -17.72 -4.19
C GLY A 26 -10.49 -17.75 -4.26
N PHE A 27 -9.85 -17.13 -3.24
CA PHE A 27 -8.40 -17.17 -3.08
C PHE A 27 -7.99 -18.52 -2.48
N ASP A 28 -7.02 -19.17 -3.10
CA ASP A 28 -6.40 -20.42 -2.66
C ASP A 28 -4.88 -20.25 -2.78
N ALA A 29 -4.21 -20.25 -1.65
CA ALA A 29 -2.78 -19.97 -1.56
C ALA A 29 -1.92 -21.13 -2.11
N ASP A 30 -2.32 -22.37 -1.90
CA ASP A 30 -1.61 -23.54 -2.44
C ASP A 30 -1.68 -23.55 -3.96
N GLN A 31 -2.85 -23.22 -4.53
CA GLN A 31 -3.01 -23.09 -5.97
C GLN A 31 -2.19 -21.90 -6.51
N LEU A 32 -2.13 -20.78 -5.80
CA LEU A 32 -1.29 -19.64 -6.18
C LEU A 32 0.17 -20.06 -6.30
N TRP A 33 0.72 -20.73 -5.27
CA TRP A 33 2.12 -21.12 -5.26
C TRP A 33 2.44 -22.18 -6.32
N THR A 34 1.56 -23.14 -6.55
CA THR A 34 1.68 -24.07 -7.67
C THR A 34 1.72 -23.34 -9.01
N GLN A 35 0.82 -22.35 -9.20
CA GLN A 35 0.80 -21.55 -10.42
C GLN A 35 2.06 -20.70 -10.57
N VAL A 36 2.63 -20.19 -9.48
CA VAL A 36 3.91 -19.45 -9.48
C VAL A 36 5.06 -20.33 -9.97
N GLU A 37 5.16 -21.57 -9.50
CA GLU A 37 6.15 -22.54 -9.97
C GLU A 37 5.97 -22.84 -11.47
N ASP A 38 4.77 -23.26 -11.86
CA ASP A 38 4.46 -23.71 -13.22
C ASP A 38 4.71 -22.63 -14.28
N THR A 39 4.41 -21.38 -13.94
CA THR A 39 4.51 -20.26 -14.87
C THR A 39 5.77 -19.42 -14.72
N ARG A 40 6.60 -19.74 -13.73
CA ARG A 40 7.78 -18.94 -13.38
C ARG A 40 7.44 -17.48 -13.15
N THR A 41 6.35 -17.25 -12.41
CA THR A 41 5.84 -15.90 -12.11
C THR A 41 6.90 -15.09 -11.37
N THR A 42 7.12 -13.85 -11.82
CA THR A 42 8.12 -12.95 -11.24
C THR A 42 7.53 -11.91 -10.30
N ASN A 43 6.27 -11.51 -10.53
CA ASN A 43 5.60 -10.43 -9.81
C ASN A 43 4.22 -10.92 -9.32
N ILE A 44 3.94 -10.74 -8.04
CA ILE A 44 2.66 -11.09 -7.44
C ILE A 44 2.02 -9.80 -6.90
N VAL A 45 0.70 -9.64 -7.09
CA VAL A 45 -0.05 -8.49 -6.57
C VAL A 45 -1.11 -8.97 -5.61
N ILE A 46 -1.11 -8.41 -4.40
CA ILE A 46 -2.00 -8.77 -3.29
C ILE A 46 -2.67 -7.55 -2.67
N VAL A 47 -3.53 -7.79 -1.70
CA VAL A 47 -4.17 -6.75 -0.88
C VAL A 47 -3.95 -7.10 0.60
N GLY A 48 -2.83 -6.65 1.13
CA GLY A 48 -2.46 -6.76 2.54
C GLY A 48 -2.48 -8.19 3.12
N ASP A 49 -2.64 -8.24 4.42
CA ASP A 49 -2.63 -9.46 5.23
C ASP A 49 -3.75 -10.45 4.87
N ALA A 50 -4.86 -9.97 4.33
CA ALA A 50 -5.95 -10.84 3.89
C ALA A 50 -5.50 -11.90 2.86
N PHE A 51 -4.48 -11.60 2.07
CA PHE A 51 -3.84 -12.52 1.13
C PHE A 51 -2.50 -13.04 1.64
N ALA A 52 -1.70 -12.18 2.25
CA ALA A 52 -0.35 -12.51 2.65
C ALA A 52 -0.28 -13.56 3.77
N LYS A 53 -1.19 -13.52 4.75
CA LYS A 53 -1.27 -14.55 5.82
C LYS A 53 -1.54 -15.95 5.26
N PRO A 54 -2.59 -16.21 4.49
CA PRO A 54 -2.79 -17.51 3.87
C PRO A 54 -1.63 -17.95 2.96
N MET A 55 -0.98 -17.00 2.27
CA MET A 55 0.20 -17.29 1.46
C MET A 55 1.37 -17.78 2.30
N LEU A 56 1.64 -17.11 3.44
CA LEU A 56 2.68 -17.51 4.39
C LEU A 56 2.37 -18.88 5.00
N ASP A 57 1.14 -19.10 5.47
CA ASP A 57 0.69 -20.37 6.04
C ASP A 57 0.89 -21.54 5.07
N ALA A 58 0.66 -21.32 3.77
CA ALA A 58 0.89 -22.35 2.75
C ALA A 58 2.38 -22.66 2.56
N LEU A 59 3.24 -21.64 2.61
CA LEU A 59 4.70 -21.84 2.53
C LEU A 59 5.23 -22.60 3.76
N ASP A 60 4.77 -22.23 4.96
CA ASP A 60 5.15 -22.90 6.21
C ASP A 60 4.73 -24.38 6.19
N ARG A 61 3.47 -24.68 5.83
CA ARG A 61 3.00 -26.07 5.68
C ARG A 61 3.83 -26.87 4.65
N ALA A 62 4.17 -26.26 3.53
CA ALA A 62 4.96 -26.91 2.49
C ALA A 62 6.39 -27.23 2.98
N ALA A 63 7.01 -26.30 3.72
CA ALA A 63 8.32 -26.50 4.34
C ALA A 63 8.29 -27.63 5.37
N ASP A 64 7.28 -27.67 6.25
CA ASP A 64 7.11 -28.71 7.27
C ASP A 64 6.91 -30.12 6.67
N THR A 65 6.31 -30.22 5.50
CA THR A 65 6.15 -31.49 4.78
C THR A 65 7.35 -31.86 3.90
N ASN A 66 8.43 -31.07 3.95
CA ASN A 66 9.62 -31.21 3.13
C ASN A 66 9.35 -31.21 1.61
N LYS A 67 8.34 -30.42 1.20
CA LYS A 67 7.98 -30.19 -0.20
C LYS A 67 7.79 -28.67 -0.44
N PRO A 68 8.87 -27.86 -0.25
CA PRO A 68 8.77 -26.42 -0.43
C PRO A 68 8.48 -26.08 -1.89
N TYR A 69 7.71 -25.03 -2.11
CA TYR A 69 7.48 -24.44 -3.44
C TYR A 69 8.76 -23.80 -3.99
N ASP A 70 8.99 -23.89 -5.31
CA ASP A 70 10.08 -23.16 -5.98
C ASP A 70 9.72 -21.68 -6.17
N LEU A 71 10.23 -20.84 -5.30
CA LEU A 71 10.04 -19.39 -5.35
C LEU A 71 11.14 -18.66 -6.12
N SER A 72 12.10 -19.36 -6.74
CA SER A 72 13.31 -18.78 -7.35
C SER A 72 13.01 -17.76 -8.46
N SER A 73 11.83 -17.81 -9.06
CA SER A 73 11.41 -16.83 -10.07
C SER A 73 10.81 -15.54 -9.48
N VAL A 74 10.32 -15.58 -8.24
CA VAL A 74 9.63 -14.44 -7.60
C VAL A 74 10.63 -13.34 -7.28
N LYS A 75 10.40 -12.15 -7.81
CA LYS A 75 11.24 -10.98 -7.59
C LYS A 75 10.57 -9.97 -6.68
N VAL A 76 9.25 -9.81 -6.81
CA VAL A 76 8.52 -8.81 -6.03
C VAL A 76 7.09 -9.26 -5.73
N ILE A 77 6.65 -8.99 -4.51
CA ILE A 77 5.24 -9.01 -4.12
C ILE A 77 4.83 -7.55 -3.87
N ILE A 78 3.79 -7.10 -4.55
CA ILE A 78 3.25 -5.74 -4.44
C ILE A 78 1.94 -5.80 -3.69
N SER A 79 1.79 -4.99 -2.64
CA SER A 79 0.56 -4.82 -1.89
C SER A 79 0.07 -3.38 -1.93
N SER A 80 -1.24 -3.20 -1.88
CA SER A 80 -1.88 -1.89 -1.75
C SER A 80 -3.28 -2.01 -1.16
N GLY A 81 -3.72 -0.95 -0.49
CA GLY A 81 -5.13 -0.72 -0.12
C GLY A 81 -5.53 -1.22 1.26
N VAL A 82 -4.77 -2.09 1.89
CA VAL A 82 -4.98 -2.59 3.25
C VAL A 82 -3.63 -2.82 3.91
N MET A 83 -3.57 -2.73 5.23
CA MET A 83 -2.36 -2.95 6.00
C MET A 83 -1.70 -4.31 5.67
N TRP A 84 -0.39 -4.29 5.59
CA TRP A 84 0.46 -5.46 5.45
C TRP A 84 1.47 -5.47 6.60
N SER A 85 1.25 -6.35 7.56
CA SER A 85 1.99 -6.38 8.81
C SER A 85 3.47 -6.74 8.64
N GLU A 86 4.29 -6.22 9.54
CA GLU A 86 5.72 -6.51 9.61
C GLU A 86 5.98 -8.01 9.85
N GLU A 87 5.18 -8.64 10.71
CA GLU A 87 5.30 -10.06 11.02
C GLU A 87 5.16 -10.94 9.77
N VAL A 88 4.12 -10.71 8.98
CA VAL A 88 3.86 -11.47 7.75
C VAL A 88 4.91 -11.21 6.69
N LYS A 89 5.35 -9.96 6.52
CA LYS A 89 6.46 -9.62 5.62
C LYS A 89 7.74 -10.36 6.01
N ASN A 90 8.10 -10.34 7.29
CA ASN A 90 9.27 -11.06 7.81
C ASN A 90 9.14 -12.58 7.59
N GLY A 91 7.95 -13.15 7.78
CA GLY A 91 7.67 -14.54 7.50
C GLY A 91 7.94 -14.91 6.04
N LEU A 92 7.39 -14.15 5.09
CA LEU A 92 7.60 -14.36 3.67
C LEU A 92 9.08 -14.26 3.26
N LEU A 93 9.83 -13.30 3.81
CA LEU A 93 11.25 -13.12 3.56
C LEU A 93 12.12 -14.26 4.10
N LYS A 94 11.67 -15.04 5.09
CA LYS A 94 12.37 -16.27 5.54
C LYS A 94 12.39 -17.31 4.44
N HIS A 95 11.29 -17.47 3.69
CA HIS A 95 11.19 -18.48 2.63
C HIS A 95 12.00 -18.10 1.38
N HIS A 96 11.94 -16.84 0.96
CA HIS A 96 12.66 -16.38 -0.23
C HIS A 96 13.05 -14.92 -0.11
N ASP A 97 14.28 -14.59 -0.57
CA ASP A 97 14.73 -13.21 -0.65
C ASP A 97 14.15 -12.53 -1.89
N MET A 98 13.19 -11.66 -1.66
CA MET A 98 12.44 -10.91 -2.67
C MET A 98 12.15 -9.49 -2.19
N GLN A 99 11.69 -8.63 -3.07
CA GLN A 99 11.22 -7.32 -2.68
C GLN A 99 9.74 -7.39 -2.26
N LEU A 100 9.42 -6.88 -1.09
CA LEU A 100 8.05 -6.69 -0.63
C LEU A 100 7.75 -5.20 -0.74
N MET A 101 6.98 -4.84 -1.76
CA MET A 101 6.63 -3.45 -2.06
C MET A 101 5.22 -3.15 -1.56
N ASP A 102 5.13 -2.31 -0.55
CA ASP A 102 3.85 -1.78 -0.08
C ASP A 102 3.62 -0.40 -0.67
N THR A 103 2.46 -0.19 -1.31
CA THR A 103 2.16 1.03 -2.03
C THR A 103 0.93 1.71 -1.48
N MET A 104 1.04 3.00 -1.26
CA MET A 104 -0.04 3.86 -0.80
C MET A 104 -0.46 4.81 -1.92
N GLY A 105 -1.75 4.83 -2.19
CA GLY A 105 -2.31 5.70 -3.21
C GLY A 105 -3.82 5.55 -3.35
N SER A 106 -4.36 6.35 -4.21
CA SER A 106 -5.78 6.37 -4.55
C SER A 106 -5.97 6.51 -6.06
N THR A 107 -7.21 6.53 -6.52
CA THR A 107 -7.52 6.85 -7.93
C THR A 107 -7.06 8.26 -8.31
N GLU A 108 -6.99 9.14 -7.35
CA GLU A 108 -6.61 10.54 -7.50
C GLU A 108 -5.09 10.75 -7.58
N GLY A 109 -4.29 9.77 -7.16
CA GLY A 109 -2.83 9.85 -7.28
C GLY A 109 -2.08 8.89 -6.35
N GLY A 110 -0.83 8.60 -6.70
CA GLY A 110 0.09 7.82 -5.87
C GLY A 110 0.73 8.70 -4.80
N MET A 111 0.77 8.23 -3.56
CA MET A 111 1.24 9.01 -2.41
C MET A 111 2.61 8.58 -1.94
N GLY A 112 2.84 7.27 -1.81
CA GLY A 112 4.08 6.76 -1.29
C GLY A 112 4.23 5.26 -1.45
N SER A 113 5.40 4.77 -1.10
CA SER A 113 5.71 3.34 -1.10
C SER A 113 6.76 3.00 -0.04
N SER A 114 6.78 1.74 0.37
CA SER A 114 7.90 1.16 1.10
C SER A 114 8.35 -0.12 0.42
N VAL A 115 9.65 -0.39 0.47
CA VAL A 115 10.24 -1.63 -0.05
C VAL A 115 10.99 -2.29 1.08
N SER A 116 10.65 -3.54 1.35
CA SER A 116 11.30 -4.36 2.36
C SER A 116 12.00 -5.55 1.70
N THR A 117 13.16 -5.88 2.23
CA THR A 117 13.99 -7.03 1.86
C THR A 117 14.62 -7.59 3.12
N ARG A 118 15.41 -8.67 3.03
CA ARG A 118 16.18 -9.16 4.18
C ARG A 118 17.17 -8.12 4.72
N ASP A 119 17.77 -7.32 3.82
CA ASP A 119 18.75 -6.29 4.19
C ASP A 119 18.08 -4.98 4.63
N ASN A 120 16.82 -4.76 4.26
CA ASN A 120 16.00 -3.61 4.67
C ASN A 120 14.71 -4.11 5.33
N PRO A 121 14.73 -4.40 6.64
CA PRO A 121 13.59 -5.01 7.33
C PRO A 121 12.30 -4.20 7.20
N PRO A 122 11.15 -4.88 7.10
CA PRO A 122 9.86 -4.24 7.00
C PRO A 122 9.52 -3.41 8.23
N LYS A 123 8.69 -2.39 8.01
CA LYS A 123 8.03 -1.60 9.06
C LYS A 123 6.56 -1.47 8.69
N THR A 124 5.68 -1.60 9.68
CA THR A 124 4.24 -1.42 9.47
C THR A 124 3.93 0.06 9.22
N ALA A 125 2.99 0.33 8.32
CA ALA A 125 2.43 1.65 8.01
C ALA A 125 3.44 2.78 7.70
N LYS A 126 4.73 2.48 7.50
CA LYS A 126 5.78 3.45 7.21
C LYS A 126 6.08 3.52 5.71
N PHE A 127 6.00 4.74 5.14
CA PHE A 127 6.15 4.96 3.69
C PHE A 127 7.10 6.12 3.39
N SER A 128 7.87 5.98 2.32
CA SER A 128 8.55 7.09 1.68
C SER A 128 7.58 7.81 0.75
N LEU A 129 7.56 9.13 0.81
CA LEU A 129 6.68 9.93 -0.04
C LEU A 129 7.18 9.97 -1.49
N ASN A 130 6.24 9.93 -2.44
CA ASN A 130 6.54 10.16 -3.83
C ASN A 130 6.90 11.64 -4.07
N PRO A 131 7.68 11.97 -5.13
CA PRO A 131 7.90 13.36 -5.51
C PRO A 131 6.59 14.12 -5.72
N GLY A 132 6.52 15.34 -5.18
CA GLY A 132 5.33 16.19 -5.28
C GLY A 132 4.22 15.86 -4.28
N VAL A 133 4.47 15.00 -3.30
CA VAL A 133 3.56 14.75 -2.17
C VAL A 133 3.91 15.67 -1.01
N ILE A 134 2.88 16.21 -0.37
CA ILE A 134 2.97 17.03 0.84
C ILE A 134 2.06 16.50 1.93
N VAL A 135 2.35 16.86 3.17
CA VAL A 135 1.45 16.70 4.32
C VAL A 135 1.09 18.09 4.81
N ILE A 136 -0.22 18.38 4.92
CA ILE A 136 -0.72 19.70 5.31
C ILE A 136 -1.57 19.58 6.58
N ALA A 137 -1.27 20.38 7.58
CA ALA A 137 -2.05 20.45 8.81
C ALA A 137 -3.41 21.14 8.59
N ASP A 138 -4.34 20.98 9.52
CA ASP A 138 -5.69 21.56 9.45
C ASP A 138 -5.68 23.11 9.39
N ASP A 139 -4.62 23.75 9.90
CA ASP A 139 -4.41 25.20 9.83
C ASP A 139 -3.81 25.68 8.50
N GLY A 140 -3.55 24.77 7.56
CA GLY A 140 -2.99 25.06 6.23
C GLY A 140 -1.47 25.10 6.18
N GLU A 141 -0.76 24.79 7.27
CA GLU A 141 0.70 24.69 7.28
C GLU A 141 1.17 23.42 6.54
N ILE A 142 2.10 23.56 5.58
CA ILE A 142 2.79 22.41 5.00
C ILE A 142 3.83 21.92 6.02
N LEU A 143 3.66 20.68 6.48
CA LEU A 143 4.49 20.10 7.50
C LEU A 143 5.91 19.82 6.98
N LYS A 144 6.88 19.94 7.87
CA LYS A 144 8.29 19.58 7.64
C LYS A 144 8.62 18.31 8.43
N PRO A 145 9.64 17.54 8.00
CA PRO A 145 10.14 16.41 8.79
C PRO A 145 10.35 16.78 10.27
N GLY A 146 9.88 15.89 11.16
CA GLY A 146 9.95 16.11 12.61
C GLY A 146 8.82 16.96 13.20
N SER A 147 7.80 17.31 12.43
CA SER A 147 6.61 17.99 12.97
C SER A 147 5.80 17.05 13.86
N GLU A 148 5.43 17.51 15.05
CA GLU A 148 4.51 16.78 15.94
C GLU A 148 3.06 16.81 15.46
N LYS A 149 2.74 17.66 14.46
CA LYS A 149 1.38 17.77 13.91
C LYS A 149 1.08 16.60 12.98
N ILE A 150 -0.18 16.20 12.99
CA ILE A 150 -0.79 15.29 12.02
C ILE A 150 -1.37 16.13 10.87
N GLY A 151 -1.33 15.62 9.64
CA GLY A 151 -1.89 16.33 8.52
C GLY A 151 -2.45 15.42 7.43
N LEU A 152 -3.18 16.04 6.50
CA LEU A 152 -3.70 15.42 5.30
C LEU A 152 -2.59 15.24 4.26
N ILE A 153 -2.57 14.08 3.63
CA ILE A 153 -1.64 13.80 2.53
C ILE A 153 -2.22 14.35 1.23
N GLY A 154 -1.44 15.19 0.56
CA GLY A 154 -1.77 15.75 -0.75
C GLY A 154 -0.76 15.34 -1.80
N THR A 155 -1.22 14.93 -2.98
CA THR A 155 -0.37 14.62 -4.13
C THR A 155 -0.59 15.60 -5.27
N SER A 156 0.49 16.02 -5.94
CA SER A 156 0.47 16.92 -7.10
C SER A 156 0.92 16.23 -8.39
N GLY A 157 0.97 16.97 -9.49
CA GLY A 157 1.37 16.46 -10.79
C GLY A 157 0.17 16.06 -11.65
N LEU A 158 0.15 14.83 -12.16
CA LEU A 158 -0.95 14.32 -12.99
C LEU A 158 -2.15 13.90 -12.13
N VAL A 159 -2.85 14.87 -11.55
CA VAL A 159 -4.07 14.66 -10.78
C VAL A 159 -5.31 14.89 -11.64
N PRO A 160 -6.43 14.18 -11.38
CA PRO A 160 -7.69 14.37 -12.11
C PRO A 160 -8.19 15.81 -12.07
N VAL A 161 -8.93 16.22 -13.10
CA VAL A 161 -9.56 17.56 -13.14
C VAL A 161 -10.71 17.68 -12.14
N GLY A 162 -11.34 16.56 -11.76
CA GLY A 162 -12.46 16.52 -10.82
C GLY A 162 -13.23 15.22 -10.92
N TYR A 163 -14.26 15.07 -10.11
CA TYR A 163 -15.24 13.99 -10.19
C TYR A 163 -16.36 14.35 -11.16
N TYR A 164 -16.78 13.38 -11.96
CA TYR A 164 -17.84 13.59 -12.94
C TYR A 164 -19.17 13.93 -12.25
N LYS A 165 -19.75 15.08 -12.59
CA LYS A 165 -21.02 15.60 -12.03
C LYS A 165 -21.04 15.75 -10.49
N ASP A 166 -19.87 15.93 -9.86
CA ASP A 166 -19.77 16.17 -8.41
C ASP A 166 -18.79 17.31 -8.15
N GLU A 167 -19.26 18.53 -8.37
CA GLU A 167 -18.47 19.75 -8.19
C GLU A 167 -18.08 19.96 -6.72
N LYS A 168 -18.99 19.64 -5.79
CA LYS A 168 -18.74 19.80 -4.36
C LYS A 168 -17.57 18.92 -3.91
N LYS A 169 -17.64 17.63 -4.17
CA LYS A 169 -16.57 16.71 -3.82
C LYS A 169 -15.28 17.02 -4.56
N SER A 170 -15.38 17.49 -5.81
CA SER A 170 -14.20 17.93 -6.57
C SER A 170 -13.49 19.11 -5.90
N ALA A 171 -14.24 20.13 -5.44
CA ALA A 171 -13.67 21.28 -4.74
C ALA A 171 -13.10 20.92 -3.35
N GLU A 172 -13.70 19.96 -2.66
CA GLU A 172 -13.20 19.45 -1.38
C GLU A 172 -11.89 18.66 -1.53
N THR A 173 -11.76 17.89 -2.62
CA THR A 173 -10.61 17.00 -2.85
C THR A 173 -9.46 17.68 -3.59
N PHE A 174 -9.77 18.47 -4.62
CA PHE A 174 -8.74 19.09 -5.46
C PHE A 174 -8.58 20.55 -5.11
N LYS A 175 -7.48 20.89 -4.42
CA LYS A 175 -7.22 22.24 -3.90
C LYS A 175 -5.89 22.78 -4.44
N GLU A 176 -5.80 24.09 -4.49
CA GLU A 176 -4.56 24.78 -4.80
C GLU A 176 -3.87 25.19 -3.49
N VAL A 177 -2.58 24.86 -3.37
CA VAL A 177 -1.72 25.24 -2.26
C VAL A 177 -0.47 25.88 -2.86
N ASN A 178 -0.20 27.13 -2.54
CA ASN A 178 0.93 27.91 -3.06
C ASN A 178 1.07 27.88 -4.60
N GLY A 179 -0.04 27.98 -5.33
CA GLY A 179 -0.09 27.97 -6.79
C GLY A 179 0.10 26.58 -7.44
N VAL A 180 0.13 25.53 -6.66
CA VAL A 180 0.21 24.15 -7.13
C VAL A 180 -1.08 23.40 -6.81
N ARG A 181 -1.63 22.69 -7.79
CA ARG A 181 -2.84 21.88 -7.63
C ARG A 181 -2.52 20.53 -7.01
N TYR A 182 -3.19 20.21 -5.92
CA TYR A 182 -3.09 18.95 -5.19
C TYR A 182 -4.42 18.21 -5.13
N SER A 183 -4.34 16.89 -5.02
CA SER A 183 -5.43 16.01 -4.61
C SER A 183 -5.25 15.59 -3.16
N PHE A 184 -6.29 15.77 -2.33
CA PHE A 184 -6.35 15.39 -0.92
C PHE A 184 -7.50 14.39 -0.72
N PRO A 185 -7.29 13.08 -0.94
CA PRO A 185 -8.37 12.09 -0.87
C PRO A 185 -8.84 11.75 0.55
N GLY A 186 -8.20 12.30 1.58
CA GLY A 186 -8.63 12.22 2.97
C GLY A 186 -7.80 11.30 3.86
N ASP A 187 -6.62 10.90 3.41
CA ASP A 187 -5.68 10.10 4.19
C ASP A 187 -4.81 11.01 5.07
N TYR A 188 -4.69 10.67 6.36
CA TYR A 188 -3.90 11.39 7.36
C TYR A 188 -2.61 10.66 7.66
N ALA A 189 -1.57 11.44 7.96
CA ALA A 189 -0.26 10.91 8.35
C ALA A 189 0.46 11.82 9.33
N LYS A 190 1.41 11.23 10.05
CA LYS A 190 2.48 11.93 10.75
C LYS A 190 3.73 11.93 9.86
N LEU A 191 4.39 13.08 9.75
CA LEU A 191 5.65 13.21 9.00
C LEU A 191 6.82 13.04 9.97
N GLU A 192 7.60 11.97 9.77
CA GLU A 192 8.71 11.58 10.64
C GLU A 192 9.97 12.42 10.39
N ASP A 193 10.93 12.38 11.32
CA ASP A 193 12.22 13.10 11.25
C ASP A 193 13.03 12.74 10.00
N ASP A 194 12.94 11.49 9.55
CA ASP A 194 13.64 10.97 8.37
C ASP A 194 12.97 11.30 7.03
N GLY A 195 11.86 12.06 7.06
CA GLY A 195 11.07 12.43 5.88
C GLY A 195 10.14 11.34 5.36
N THR A 196 10.07 10.19 6.03
CA THR A 196 9.02 9.20 5.79
C THR A 196 7.73 9.61 6.51
N ILE A 197 6.63 8.95 6.19
CA ILE A 197 5.39 9.11 6.93
C ILE A 197 4.98 7.83 7.63
N THR A 198 4.29 7.99 8.74
CA THR A 198 3.47 6.96 9.36
C THR A 198 2.02 7.23 8.98
N LEU A 199 1.40 6.30 8.22
CA LEU A 199 0.02 6.41 7.80
C LEU A 199 -0.90 6.16 9.00
N LEU A 200 -1.86 7.06 9.21
CA LEU A 200 -2.85 6.96 10.29
C LEU A 200 -4.23 6.53 9.79
N GLY A 201 -4.41 6.50 8.45
CA GLY A 201 -5.64 6.10 7.81
C GLY A 201 -6.53 7.25 7.37
N ARG A 202 -7.78 6.92 7.01
CA ARG A 202 -8.74 7.90 6.51
C ARG A 202 -9.46 8.61 7.63
N GLY A 203 -9.51 9.95 7.53
CA GLY A 203 -10.24 10.77 8.49
C GLY A 203 -11.73 10.45 8.61
N SER A 204 -12.35 9.85 7.58
CA SER A 204 -13.74 9.37 7.63
C SER A 204 -13.93 8.15 8.53
N ASN A 205 -12.87 7.42 8.84
CA ASN A 205 -12.88 6.19 9.66
C ASN A 205 -12.38 6.44 11.08
N CYS A 206 -11.90 7.66 11.37
CA CYS A 206 -11.38 7.98 12.69
C CYS A 206 -12.52 8.05 13.72
N ILE A 207 -12.26 7.54 14.92
CA ILE A 207 -13.17 7.62 16.06
C ILE A 207 -12.88 8.92 16.80
N ASN A 208 -13.90 9.78 16.92
CA ASN A 208 -13.79 10.97 17.76
C ASN A 208 -14.19 10.65 19.20
N SER A 209 -13.22 10.67 20.11
CA SER A 209 -13.43 10.47 21.53
C SER A 209 -13.05 11.73 22.30
N ALA A 210 -14.04 12.46 22.81
CA ALA A 210 -13.86 13.67 23.64
C ALA A 210 -12.91 14.74 23.03
N GLY A 211 -12.86 14.83 21.69
CA GLY A 211 -12.01 15.79 20.97
C GLY A 211 -10.67 15.22 20.50
N GLU A 212 -10.36 14.00 20.85
CA GLU A 212 -9.22 13.26 20.30
C GLU A 212 -9.65 12.39 19.11
N LYS A 213 -8.80 12.35 18.08
CA LYS A 213 -9.00 11.48 16.92
C LYS A 213 -8.21 10.20 17.15
N ILE A 214 -8.88 9.06 17.20
CA ILE A 214 -8.29 7.74 17.26
C ILE A 214 -8.39 7.14 15.86
N TYR A 215 -7.26 6.80 15.27
CA TYR A 215 -7.22 6.22 13.93
C TYR A 215 -7.22 4.69 14.03
N PRO A 216 -7.99 3.99 13.16
CA PRO A 216 -8.07 2.52 13.20
C PRO A 216 -6.71 1.84 13.12
N GLU A 217 -5.81 2.35 12.29
CA GLU A 217 -4.48 1.79 12.06
C GLU A 217 -3.60 1.84 13.32
N GLU A 218 -3.77 2.85 14.18
CA GLU A 218 -3.07 2.93 15.48
C GLU A 218 -3.55 1.84 16.44
N VAL A 219 -4.83 1.47 16.36
CA VAL A 219 -5.41 0.40 17.19
C VAL A 219 -5.01 -0.98 16.65
N GLU A 220 -5.02 -1.14 15.33
CA GLU A 220 -4.65 -2.39 14.65
C GLU A 220 -3.17 -2.75 14.85
N ASP A 221 -2.29 -1.74 14.97
CA ASP A 221 -0.85 -1.96 15.23
C ASP A 221 -0.57 -2.39 16.69
N CYS A 222 -1.55 -2.22 17.59
CA CYS A 222 -1.45 -2.63 19.00
C CYS A 222 -2.06 -4.02 19.28
N LEU A 223 -2.75 -4.63 18.31
CA LEU A 223 -3.44 -5.92 18.46
C LEU A 223 -2.66 -7.07 17.84
#